data_67846e1e7e6b37b046c587c5df28cffa
#
_entry.id   67846e1e7e6b37b046c587c5df28cffa
#
_cell.length_a   1.000
_cell.length_b   1.000
_cell.length_c   1.000
_cell.angle_alpha   90.00
_cell.angle_beta   90.00
_cell.angle_gamma   90.00
#
_symmetry.space_group_name_H-M   'P 1'
#
loop_
_entity.id
_entity.type
_entity.pdbx_description
1 polymer ?
#
loop_
_entity_poly.entity_id
_entity_poly.type
_entity_poly.pdbx_seq_one_letter_code
_entity_poly.pdbx_strand_id
1 'polypeptide(L)'
;MSMQAYGLWSLVIVNSAVFILFAYSFFKPATTRDWRSFGAFAEMYGFPLTIYLLSGWLQSRYPRIDWFSHDAGHLLEMMFGWRINPHFGPFHLLSFVLIGGGFWLIAVAWSVLYDAQQHRSLATSGPYSYVRHPQYAGFILVMLGFLVQWPTLLTLAMFPVLVVMYVRLARAEEREAIAAFGDVYRNYMTQVPGFIPSWNRLSGGSVGGPGRGLAP
;
A
#
# COMPACT_ATOMS: atom_id res chain seq x y z
N MET A 1 -35.68 16.28 -0.87
CA MET A 1 -35.00 14.99 -1.06
C MET A 1 -34.80 14.39 0.33
N SER A 2 -35.49 13.30 0.67
CA SER A 2 -35.38 12.68 1.99
C SER A 2 -33.99 12.09 2.19
N MET A 3 -33.42 12.16 3.40
CA MET A 3 -32.15 11.54 3.77
C MET A 3 -32.04 10.05 3.41
N GLN A 4 -33.16 9.38 3.19
CA GLN A 4 -33.23 8.00 2.70
C GLN A 4 -32.67 7.78 1.29
N ALA A 5 -32.48 8.85 0.50
CA ALA A 5 -31.98 8.75 -0.88
C ALA A 5 -30.45 8.57 -0.99
N TYR A 6 -29.71 8.66 0.12
CA TYR A 6 -28.24 8.62 0.06
C TYR A 6 -27.61 7.27 0.42
N GLY A 7 -28.33 6.37 1.06
CA GLY A 7 -27.75 5.09 1.45
C GLY A 7 -28.79 4.07 1.93
N LEU A 8 -28.40 2.83 1.90
CA LEU A 8 -29.17 1.70 2.45
C LEU A 8 -28.84 1.55 3.94
N TRP A 9 -29.31 2.50 4.76
CA TRP A 9 -28.90 2.64 6.16
C TRP A 9 -29.15 1.40 7.02
N SER A 10 -30.21 0.65 6.77
CA SER A 10 -30.47 -0.62 7.45
C SER A 10 -29.34 -1.64 7.20
N LEU A 11 -28.88 -1.75 5.96
CA LEU A 11 -27.76 -2.64 5.61
C LEU A 11 -26.44 -2.12 6.15
N VAL A 12 -26.21 -0.81 6.15
CA VAL A 12 -25.03 -0.18 6.79
C VAL A 12 -24.97 -0.55 8.26
N ILE A 13 -26.07 -0.39 8.99
CA ILE A 13 -26.14 -0.69 10.43
C ILE A 13 -25.91 -2.18 10.68
N VAL A 14 -26.61 -3.06 9.94
CA VAL A 14 -26.47 -4.51 10.10
C VAL A 14 -25.05 -4.96 9.77
N ASN A 15 -24.47 -4.52 8.64
CA ASN A 15 -23.11 -4.87 8.26
C ASN A 15 -22.08 -4.40 9.30
N SER A 16 -22.22 -3.16 9.78
CA SER A 16 -21.35 -2.61 10.83
C SER A 16 -21.51 -3.35 12.15
N ALA A 17 -22.74 -3.69 12.55
CA ALA A 17 -22.99 -4.46 13.77
C ALA A 17 -22.39 -5.86 13.69
N VAL A 18 -22.59 -6.57 12.58
CA VAL A 18 -21.99 -7.90 12.34
C VAL A 18 -20.47 -7.81 12.41
N PHE A 19 -19.86 -6.80 11.75
CA PHE A 19 -18.42 -6.60 11.81
C PHE A 19 -17.92 -6.35 13.24
N ILE A 20 -18.56 -5.45 13.98
CA ILE A 20 -18.19 -5.12 15.37
C ILE A 20 -18.34 -6.34 16.27
N LEU A 21 -19.46 -7.07 16.19
CA LEU A 21 -19.69 -8.28 16.98
C LEU A 21 -18.66 -9.36 16.67
N PHE A 22 -18.37 -9.58 15.41
CA PHE A 22 -17.33 -10.54 15.00
C PHE A 22 -15.96 -10.10 15.50
N ALA A 23 -15.56 -8.86 15.26
CA ALA A 23 -14.28 -8.32 15.72
C ALA A 23 -14.14 -8.44 17.24
N TYR A 24 -15.19 -8.12 18.00
CA TYR A 24 -15.18 -8.22 19.46
C TYR A 24 -15.16 -9.66 19.99
N SER A 25 -15.89 -10.58 19.32
CA SER A 25 -16.05 -11.96 19.77
C SER A 25 -14.88 -12.86 19.45
N PHE A 26 -14.27 -12.65 18.27
CA PHE A 26 -13.24 -13.55 17.74
C PHE A 26 -11.84 -12.95 17.74
N PHE A 27 -11.73 -11.62 17.84
CA PHE A 27 -10.47 -10.94 17.69
C PHE A 27 -9.99 -10.38 19.03
N LYS A 28 -9.02 -11.06 19.63
CA LYS A 28 -8.24 -10.55 20.76
C LYS A 28 -6.79 -10.40 20.30
N PRO A 29 -6.44 -9.34 19.57
CA PRO A 29 -5.11 -9.18 19.00
C PRO A 29 -4.09 -9.03 20.13
N ALA A 30 -3.20 -10.00 20.27
CA ALA A 30 -2.09 -9.96 21.19
C ALA A 30 -0.77 -9.61 20.50
N THR A 31 -0.71 -9.76 19.17
CA THR A 31 0.52 -9.58 18.38
C THR A 31 0.27 -8.72 17.14
N THR A 32 1.34 -8.17 16.56
CA THR A 32 1.29 -7.45 15.27
C THR A 32 0.81 -8.33 14.11
N ARG A 33 0.98 -9.66 14.22
CA ARG A 33 0.47 -10.62 13.24
C ARG A 33 -1.05 -10.66 13.25
N ASP A 34 -1.65 -10.57 14.42
CA ASP A 34 -3.09 -10.59 14.60
C ASP A 34 -3.74 -9.33 14.00
N TRP A 35 -3.10 -8.16 14.14
CA TRP A 35 -3.55 -6.92 13.53
C TRP A 35 -3.56 -6.97 12.00
N ARG A 36 -2.63 -7.70 11.36
CA ARG A 36 -2.64 -7.91 9.90
C ARG A 36 -3.86 -8.73 9.47
N SER A 37 -4.18 -9.79 10.21
CA SER A 37 -5.37 -10.62 9.94
C SER A 37 -6.65 -9.82 10.14
N PHE A 38 -6.70 -8.93 11.14
CA PHE A 38 -7.81 -8.00 11.34
C PHE A 38 -7.97 -7.02 10.17
N GLY A 39 -6.86 -6.48 9.64
CA GLY A 39 -6.88 -5.62 8.46
C GLY A 39 -7.50 -6.29 7.24
N ALA A 40 -7.07 -7.52 6.93
CA ALA A 40 -7.63 -8.30 5.82
C ALA A 40 -9.12 -8.61 6.02
N PHE A 41 -9.54 -8.90 7.26
CA PHE A 41 -10.94 -9.12 7.59
C PHE A 41 -11.77 -7.83 7.46
N ALA A 42 -11.24 -6.70 7.92
CA ALA A 42 -11.89 -5.40 7.79
C ALA A 42 -12.12 -5.01 6.32
N GLU A 43 -11.20 -5.40 5.43
CA GLU A 43 -11.32 -5.15 3.99
C GLU A 43 -12.50 -5.91 3.37
N MET A 44 -12.76 -7.15 3.78
CA MET A 44 -13.92 -7.93 3.32
C MET A 44 -15.27 -7.25 3.63
N TYR A 45 -15.35 -6.54 4.75
CA TYR A 45 -16.55 -5.77 5.13
C TYR A 45 -16.57 -4.36 4.52
N GLY A 46 -15.43 -3.83 4.17
CA GLY A 46 -15.28 -2.49 3.62
C GLY A 46 -15.99 -2.30 2.29
N PHE A 47 -16.00 -3.32 1.42
CA PHE A 47 -16.66 -3.25 0.12
C PHE A 47 -18.20 -3.14 0.26
N PRO A 48 -18.91 -4.07 0.92
CA PRO A 48 -20.34 -3.94 1.11
C PRO A 48 -20.72 -2.63 1.81
N LEU A 49 -19.97 -2.23 2.84
CA LEU A 49 -20.20 -0.99 3.55
C LEU A 49 -20.09 0.23 2.62
N THR A 50 -19.09 0.26 1.73
CA THR A 50 -18.88 1.31 0.74
C THR A 50 -20.09 1.42 -0.19
N ILE A 51 -20.55 0.29 -0.76
CA ILE A 51 -21.71 0.25 -1.63
C ILE A 51 -22.97 0.70 -0.90
N TYR A 52 -23.20 0.23 0.31
CA TYR A 52 -24.40 0.60 1.09
C TYR A 52 -24.42 2.09 1.45
N LEU A 53 -23.29 2.66 1.83
CA LEU A 53 -23.17 4.10 2.14
C LEU A 53 -23.33 4.96 0.89
N LEU A 54 -22.77 4.56 -0.23
CA LEU A 54 -22.78 5.33 -1.48
C LEU A 54 -23.92 4.96 -2.43
N SER A 55 -24.77 4.00 -2.09
CA SER A 55 -25.79 3.44 -2.98
C SER A 55 -26.68 4.49 -3.66
N GLY A 56 -27.14 5.50 -2.91
CA GLY A 56 -27.97 6.56 -3.47
C GLY A 56 -27.21 7.42 -4.49
N TRP A 57 -25.97 7.78 -4.21
CA TRP A 57 -25.12 8.54 -5.11
C TRP A 57 -24.73 7.71 -6.34
N LEU A 58 -24.29 6.48 -6.15
CA LEU A 58 -23.91 5.55 -7.22
C LEU A 58 -25.08 5.29 -8.15
N GLN A 59 -26.27 5.00 -7.61
CA GLN A 59 -27.47 4.75 -8.40
C GLN A 59 -27.93 5.99 -9.18
N SER A 60 -27.81 7.19 -8.60
CA SER A 60 -28.17 8.43 -9.27
C SER A 60 -27.21 8.80 -10.40
N ARG A 61 -25.91 8.53 -10.21
CA ARG A 61 -24.88 8.87 -11.18
C ARG A 61 -24.70 7.82 -12.28
N TYR A 62 -24.89 6.57 -11.91
CA TYR A 62 -24.67 5.39 -12.78
C TYR A 62 -25.89 4.43 -12.72
N PRO A 63 -27.07 4.84 -13.22
CA PRO A 63 -28.33 4.10 -13.05
C PRO A 63 -28.38 2.76 -13.78
N ARG A 64 -27.43 2.52 -14.71
CA ARG A 64 -27.39 1.29 -15.52
C ARG A 64 -26.51 0.20 -14.94
N ILE A 65 -25.89 0.45 -13.78
CA ILE A 65 -24.99 -0.49 -13.11
C ILE A 65 -25.73 -1.17 -11.97
N ASP A 66 -25.66 -2.48 -11.92
CA ASP A 66 -26.10 -3.27 -10.76
C ASP A 66 -25.00 -3.23 -9.69
N TRP A 67 -25.14 -2.32 -8.74
CA TRP A 67 -24.18 -2.10 -7.65
C TRP A 67 -24.12 -3.24 -6.64
N PHE A 68 -25.02 -4.21 -6.70
CA PHE A 68 -25.04 -5.41 -5.85
C PHE A 68 -24.45 -6.63 -6.56
N SER A 69 -24.06 -6.50 -7.83
CA SER A 69 -23.34 -7.56 -8.55
C SER A 69 -21.90 -7.71 -8.05
N HIS A 70 -21.31 -8.87 -8.31
CA HIS A 70 -19.89 -9.10 -8.02
C HIS A 70 -18.97 -8.10 -8.75
N ASP A 71 -19.34 -7.72 -9.98
CA ASP A 71 -18.55 -6.81 -10.80
C ASP A 71 -18.50 -5.39 -10.23
N ALA A 72 -19.48 -5.00 -9.41
CA ALA A 72 -19.50 -3.71 -8.72
C ALA A 72 -18.30 -3.53 -7.75
N GLY A 73 -17.63 -4.60 -7.35
CA GLY A 73 -16.36 -4.55 -6.62
C GLY A 73 -15.25 -3.81 -7.35
N HIS A 74 -15.28 -3.86 -8.66
CA HIS A 74 -14.36 -3.14 -9.53
C HIS A 74 -14.88 -1.72 -9.83
N LEU A 75 -15.06 -0.91 -8.76
CA LEU A 75 -15.71 0.41 -8.84
C LEU A 75 -15.14 1.29 -9.95
N LEU A 76 -13.82 1.36 -10.11
CA LEU A 76 -13.19 2.21 -11.13
C LEU A 76 -13.55 1.75 -12.54
N GLU A 77 -13.50 0.46 -12.82
CA GLU A 77 -13.87 -0.10 -14.13
C GLU A 77 -15.34 0.24 -14.47
N MET A 78 -16.22 0.04 -13.51
CA MET A 78 -17.65 0.29 -13.68
C MET A 78 -17.95 1.78 -13.86
N MET A 79 -17.31 2.65 -13.08
CA MET A 79 -17.49 4.11 -13.16
C MET A 79 -16.96 4.69 -14.48
N PHE A 80 -15.87 4.15 -15.02
CA PHE A 80 -15.30 4.55 -16.31
C PHE A 80 -15.96 3.85 -17.51
N GLY A 81 -17.02 3.02 -17.27
CA GLY A 81 -17.85 2.45 -18.31
C GLY A 81 -17.24 1.25 -19.01
N TRP A 82 -16.33 0.55 -18.37
CA TRP A 82 -15.80 -0.72 -18.89
C TRP A 82 -16.91 -1.77 -18.93
N ARG A 83 -17.19 -2.33 -20.10
CA ARG A 83 -18.34 -3.23 -20.32
C ARG A 83 -17.96 -4.70 -20.54
N ILE A 84 -16.68 -4.98 -20.57
CA ILE A 84 -16.12 -6.34 -20.70
C ILE A 84 -15.79 -6.82 -19.29
N ASN A 85 -15.43 -8.09 -19.15
CA ASN A 85 -15.04 -8.64 -17.85
C ASN A 85 -14.08 -7.68 -17.10
N PRO A 86 -14.45 -7.15 -15.93
CA PRO A 86 -13.67 -6.14 -15.21
C PRO A 86 -12.28 -6.63 -14.80
N HIS A 87 -12.06 -7.94 -14.67
CA HIS A 87 -10.74 -8.52 -14.38
C HIS A 87 -9.71 -8.27 -15.48
N PHE A 88 -10.12 -7.93 -16.69
CA PHE A 88 -9.26 -7.53 -17.80
C PHE A 88 -9.30 -6.02 -18.07
N GLY A 89 -9.87 -5.26 -17.17
CA GLY A 89 -9.91 -3.80 -17.25
C GLY A 89 -8.56 -3.15 -16.98
N PRO A 90 -8.35 -1.91 -17.43
CA PRO A 90 -7.08 -1.21 -17.32
C PRO A 90 -6.65 -0.99 -15.88
N PHE A 91 -7.58 -0.69 -14.97
CA PHE A 91 -7.28 -0.51 -13.54
C PHE A 91 -6.91 -1.83 -12.87
N HIS A 92 -7.59 -2.92 -13.24
CA HIS A 92 -7.27 -4.24 -12.72
C HIS A 92 -5.89 -4.72 -13.21
N LEU A 93 -5.57 -4.52 -14.49
CA LEU A 93 -4.24 -4.82 -15.02
C LEU A 93 -3.15 -3.95 -14.38
N LEU A 94 -3.42 -2.66 -14.18
CA LEU A 94 -2.53 -1.76 -13.44
C LEU A 94 -2.31 -2.24 -12.01
N SER A 95 -3.36 -2.72 -11.34
CA SER A 95 -3.26 -3.25 -9.98
C SER A 95 -2.32 -4.44 -9.90
N PHE A 96 -2.37 -5.37 -10.86
CA PHE A 96 -1.43 -6.50 -10.91
C PHE A 96 0.02 -6.05 -11.07
N VAL A 97 0.28 -5.02 -11.89
CA VAL A 97 1.62 -4.47 -12.05
C VAL A 97 2.11 -3.83 -10.74
N LEU A 98 1.24 -3.07 -10.07
CA LEU A 98 1.58 -2.42 -8.79
C LEU A 98 1.81 -3.45 -7.68
N ILE A 99 0.91 -4.44 -7.55
CA ILE A 99 1.02 -5.48 -6.52
C ILE A 99 2.23 -6.37 -6.79
N GLY A 100 2.36 -6.88 -8.01
CA GLY A 100 3.48 -7.75 -8.39
C GLY A 100 4.82 -7.04 -8.31
N GLY A 101 4.90 -5.80 -8.82
CA GLY A 101 6.09 -4.95 -8.73
C GLY A 101 6.45 -4.60 -7.29
N GLY A 102 5.45 -4.32 -6.45
CA GLY A 102 5.64 -4.05 -5.03
C GLY A 102 6.19 -5.27 -4.28
N PHE A 103 5.63 -6.46 -4.48
CA PHE A 103 6.15 -7.69 -3.87
C PHE A 103 7.55 -8.05 -4.39
N TRP A 104 7.80 -7.89 -5.68
CA TRP A 104 9.13 -8.08 -6.24
C TRP A 104 10.15 -7.13 -5.60
N LEU A 105 9.80 -5.85 -5.48
CA LEU A 105 10.67 -4.85 -4.85
C LEU A 105 10.96 -5.20 -3.38
N ILE A 106 9.93 -5.63 -2.62
CA ILE A 106 10.10 -6.06 -1.23
C ILE A 106 11.04 -7.26 -1.15
N ALA A 107 10.85 -8.27 -2.01
CA ALA A 107 11.66 -9.49 -1.99
C ALA A 107 13.14 -9.19 -2.29
N VAL A 108 13.41 -8.39 -3.33
CA VAL A 108 14.79 -8.01 -3.69
C VAL A 108 15.41 -7.12 -2.60
N ALA A 109 14.66 -6.16 -2.06
CA ALA A 109 15.15 -5.31 -0.98
C ALA A 109 15.45 -6.13 0.28
N TRP A 110 14.60 -7.11 0.60
CA TRP A 110 14.80 -7.96 1.77
C TRP A 110 16.06 -8.81 1.66
N SER A 111 16.37 -9.41 0.50
CA SER A 111 17.59 -10.18 0.30
C SER A 111 18.84 -9.33 0.53
N VAL A 112 18.89 -8.12 -0.04
CA VAL A 112 20.02 -7.20 0.13
C VAL A 112 20.18 -6.77 1.59
N LEU A 113 19.06 -6.49 2.28
CA LEU A 113 19.09 -6.11 3.69
C LEU A 113 19.59 -7.27 4.56
N TYR A 114 19.09 -8.48 4.30
CA TYR A 114 19.49 -9.68 5.03
C TYR A 114 21.01 -9.93 4.90
N ASP A 115 21.55 -9.85 3.68
CA ASP A 115 22.98 -10.02 3.43
C ASP A 115 23.81 -8.94 4.14
N ALA A 116 23.36 -7.69 4.11
CA ALA A 116 24.02 -6.58 4.80
C ALA A 116 24.02 -6.78 6.32
N GLN A 117 22.92 -7.26 6.89
CA GLN A 117 22.82 -7.56 8.33
C GLN A 117 23.77 -8.68 8.75
N GLN A 118 23.90 -9.74 7.95
CA GLN A 118 24.85 -10.84 8.22
C GLN A 118 26.30 -10.33 8.30
N HIS A 119 26.65 -9.37 7.45
CA HIS A 119 27.99 -8.78 7.39
C HIS A 119 28.14 -7.52 8.26
N ARG A 120 27.14 -7.16 9.06
CA ARG A 120 27.11 -5.91 9.86
C ARG A 120 27.46 -4.68 9.05
N SER A 121 27.01 -4.62 7.81
CA SER A 121 27.30 -3.55 6.86
C SER A 121 26.03 -2.79 6.48
N LEU A 122 26.20 -1.59 5.91
CA LEU A 122 25.09 -0.79 5.42
C LEU A 122 24.62 -1.35 4.07
N ALA A 123 23.30 -1.58 3.94
CA ALA A 123 22.69 -1.94 2.66
C ALA A 123 22.65 -0.72 1.72
N THR A 124 23.44 -0.75 0.66
CA THR A 124 23.55 0.35 -0.32
C THR A 124 23.45 -0.12 -1.77
N SER A 125 23.37 -1.44 -1.99
CA SER A 125 23.31 -2.07 -3.32
C SER A 125 21.88 -2.37 -3.75
N GLY A 126 21.69 -2.77 -5.02
CA GLY A 126 20.39 -3.13 -5.56
C GLY A 126 19.37 -1.99 -5.42
N PRO A 127 18.16 -2.26 -4.93
CA PRO A 127 17.13 -1.22 -4.72
C PRO A 127 17.58 -0.08 -3.81
N TYR A 128 18.47 -0.35 -2.84
CA TYR A 128 19.01 0.65 -1.92
C TYR A 128 19.94 1.66 -2.60
N SER A 129 20.42 1.40 -3.82
CA SER A 129 21.13 2.40 -4.60
C SER A 129 20.22 3.48 -5.21
N TYR A 130 18.91 3.21 -5.30
CA TYR A 130 17.92 4.13 -5.87
C TYR A 130 17.11 4.87 -4.81
N VAL A 131 16.70 4.18 -3.76
CA VAL A 131 15.96 4.74 -2.62
C VAL A 131 16.44 4.10 -1.32
N ARG A 132 16.36 4.86 -0.20
CA ARG A 132 16.80 4.37 1.10
C ARG A 132 15.83 3.37 1.75
N HIS A 133 14.53 3.46 1.41
CA HIS A 133 13.49 2.64 1.99
C HIS A 133 12.69 1.87 0.93
N PRO A 134 13.34 1.00 0.14
CA PRO A 134 12.69 0.27 -0.94
C PRO A 134 11.59 -0.68 -0.44
N GLN A 135 11.72 -1.22 0.77
CA GLN A 135 10.70 -2.07 1.39
C GLN A 135 9.39 -1.31 1.61
N TYR A 136 9.46 -0.10 2.20
CA TYR A 136 8.27 0.71 2.42
C TYR A 136 7.68 1.24 1.12
N ALA A 137 8.52 1.57 0.14
CA ALA A 137 8.06 1.90 -1.21
C ALA A 137 7.29 0.71 -1.82
N GLY A 138 7.81 -0.51 -1.68
CA GLY A 138 7.13 -1.73 -2.12
C GLY A 138 5.78 -1.96 -1.41
N PHE A 139 5.71 -1.78 -0.08
CA PHE A 139 4.44 -1.87 0.64
C PHE A 139 3.43 -0.82 0.19
N ILE A 140 3.87 0.42 -0.06
CA ILE A 140 3.00 1.49 -0.57
C ILE A 140 2.48 1.13 -1.97
N LEU A 141 3.31 0.56 -2.85
CA LEU A 141 2.89 0.08 -4.17
C LEU A 141 1.84 -1.04 -4.06
N VAL A 142 2.06 -2.02 -3.19
CA VAL A 142 1.08 -3.11 -2.96
C VAL A 142 -0.25 -2.54 -2.48
N MET A 143 -0.23 -1.66 -1.48
CA MET A 143 -1.45 -1.04 -0.96
C MET A 143 -2.16 -0.19 -2.02
N LEU A 144 -1.40 0.56 -2.83
CA LEU A 144 -1.96 1.34 -3.93
C LEU A 144 -2.58 0.43 -5.00
N GLY A 145 -1.94 -0.71 -5.30
CA GLY A 145 -2.48 -1.71 -6.20
C GLY A 145 -3.81 -2.26 -5.74
N PHE A 146 -3.94 -2.63 -4.46
CA PHE A 146 -5.22 -3.05 -3.89
C PHE A 146 -6.26 -1.94 -3.89
N LEU A 147 -5.86 -0.69 -3.59
CA LEU A 147 -6.76 0.45 -3.64
C LEU A 147 -7.29 0.74 -5.05
N VAL A 148 -6.46 0.52 -6.08
CA VAL A 148 -6.89 0.64 -7.48
C VAL A 148 -7.80 -0.51 -7.90
N GLN A 149 -7.52 -1.73 -7.41
CA GLN A 149 -8.28 -2.93 -7.75
C GLN A 149 -9.67 -2.93 -7.10
N TRP A 150 -9.72 -2.64 -5.79
CA TRP A 150 -10.95 -2.64 -4.98
C TRP A 150 -11.01 -1.41 -4.07
N PRO A 151 -11.34 -0.25 -4.63
CA PRO A 151 -11.42 0.97 -3.84
C PRO A 151 -12.62 0.88 -2.88
N THR A 152 -12.34 0.85 -1.59
CA THR A 152 -13.34 0.96 -0.53
C THR A 152 -13.12 2.25 0.27
N LEU A 153 -14.16 2.78 0.91
CA LEU A 153 -14.02 3.96 1.77
C LEU A 153 -13.05 3.68 2.92
N LEU A 154 -13.02 2.45 3.42
CA LEU A 154 -12.12 2.03 4.49
C LEU A 154 -10.67 2.03 4.01
N THR A 155 -10.37 1.37 2.87
CA THR A 155 -9.01 1.33 2.32
C THR A 155 -8.53 2.71 1.90
N LEU A 156 -9.41 3.54 1.35
CA LEU A 156 -9.12 4.93 1.00
C LEU A 156 -8.75 5.78 2.23
N ALA A 157 -9.44 5.60 3.35
CA ALA A 157 -9.12 6.28 4.60
C ALA A 157 -7.85 5.73 5.26
N MET A 158 -7.63 4.41 5.21
CA MET A 158 -6.46 3.76 5.81
C MET A 158 -5.16 4.05 5.03
N PHE A 159 -5.22 4.18 3.71
CA PHE A 159 -4.03 4.37 2.87
C PHE A 159 -3.14 5.54 3.32
N PRO A 160 -3.64 6.78 3.46
CA PRO A 160 -2.81 7.90 3.91
C PRO A 160 -2.27 7.69 5.33
N VAL A 161 -3.02 7.06 6.22
CA VAL A 161 -2.57 6.75 7.58
C VAL A 161 -1.37 5.79 7.54
N LEU A 162 -1.45 4.73 6.75
CA LEU A 162 -0.37 3.76 6.60
C LEU A 162 0.87 4.37 5.94
N VAL A 163 0.69 5.22 4.92
CA VAL A 163 1.81 5.96 4.31
C VAL A 163 2.52 6.83 5.34
N VAL A 164 1.77 7.59 6.15
CA VAL A 164 2.36 8.39 7.24
C VAL A 164 3.08 7.53 8.26
N MET A 165 2.52 6.37 8.63
CA MET A 165 3.17 5.43 9.55
C MET A 165 4.50 4.90 8.97
N TYR A 166 4.54 4.51 7.70
CA TYR A 166 5.79 4.06 7.05
C TYR A 166 6.84 5.17 6.96
N VAL A 167 6.44 6.40 6.65
CA VAL A 167 7.36 7.55 6.67
C VAL A 167 7.92 7.80 8.07
N ARG A 168 7.10 7.68 9.11
CA ARG A 168 7.57 7.84 10.50
C ARG A 168 8.51 6.71 10.91
N LEU A 169 8.22 5.48 10.52
CA LEU A 169 9.06 4.32 10.79
C LEU A 169 10.40 4.44 10.08
N ALA A 170 10.40 4.81 8.80
CA ALA A 170 11.60 5.09 8.03
C ALA A 170 12.51 6.13 8.71
N ARG A 171 11.92 7.23 9.20
CA ARG A 171 12.69 8.25 9.96
C ARG A 171 13.23 7.73 11.29
N ALA A 172 12.57 6.78 11.92
CA ALA A 172 13.09 6.13 13.12
C ALA A 172 14.30 5.26 12.78
N GLU A 173 14.20 4.43 11.74
CA GLU A 173 15.30 3.61 11.25
C GLU A 173 16.51 4.45 10.79
N GLU A 174 16.29 5.59 10.14
CA GLU A 174 17.37 6.51 9.77
C GLU A 174 18.14 7.02 11.01
N ARG A 175 17.47 7.33 12.12
CA ARG A 175 18.14 7.73 13.35
C ARG A 175 18.98 6.60 13.95
N GLU A 176 18.47 5.38 13.92
CA GLU A 176 19.20 4.19 14.38
C GLU A 176 20.40 3.90 13.48
N ALA A 177 20.24 4.03 12.16
CA ALA A 177 21.31 3.86 11.19
C ALA A 177 22.40 4.94 11.34
N ILE A 178 22.04 6.20 11.62
CA ILE A 178 23.01 7.26 11.94
C ILE A 178 23.76 6.93 13.23
N ALA A 179 23.09 6.40 14.24
CA ALA A 179 23.74 6.01 15.49
C ALA A 179 24.73 4.83 15.30
N ALA A 180 24.39 3.89 14.40
CA ALA A 180 25.20 2.71 14.14
C ALA A 180 26.36 2.95 13.16
N PHE A 181 26.14 3.74 12.10
CA PHE A 181 27.09 3.92 10.99
C PHE A 181 27.66 5.34 10.85
N GLY A 182 27.18 6.30 11.67
CA GLY A 182 27.71 7.66 11.71
C GLY A 182 27.71 8.39 10.37
N ASP A 183 28.87 8.92 9.98
CA ASP A 183 29.03 9.75 8.78
C ASP A 183 28.89 8.94 7.47
N VAL A 184 29.12 7.63 7.52
CA VAL A 184 28.89 6.76 6.36
C VAL A 184 27.43 6.81 5.94
N TYR A 185 26.51 6.71 6.92
CA TYR A 185 25.08 6.79 6.64
C TYR A 185 24.65 8.22 6.24
N ARG A 186 25.21 9.26 6.88
CA ARG A 186 24.93 10.66 6.50
C ARG A 186 25.30 10.92 5.04
N ASN A 187 26.49 10.46 4.59
CA ASN A 187 26.92 10.58 3.20
C ASN A 187 25.99 9.81 2.25
N TYR A 188 25.53 8.63 2.64
CA TYR A 188 24.55 7.88 1.86
C TYR A 188 23.22 8.64 1.73
N MET A 189 22.74 9.28 2.79
CA MET A 189 21.52 10.10 2.78
C MET A 189 21.61 11.30 1.83
N THR A 190 22.78 11.91 1.66
CA THR A 190 22.94 13.04 0.72
C THR A 190 22.84 12.61 -0.73
N GLN A 191 23.16 11.35 -1.01
CA GLN A 191 23.21 10.82 -2.37
C GLN A 191 21.91 10.13 -2.76
N VAL A 192 21.25 9.41 -1.86
CA VAL A 192 20.11 8.55 -2.14
C VAL A 192 18.85 9.11 -1.50
N PRO A 193 17.76 9.37 -2.25
CA PRO A 193 16.50 9.84 -1.72
C PRO A 193 15.78 8.77 -0.88
N GLY A 194 14.81 9.18 -0.03
CA GLY A 194 14.11 8.26 0.87
C GLY A 194 13.22 7.24 0.16
N PHE A 195 12.24 7.71 -0.62
CA PHE A 195 11.17 6.87 -1.18
C PHE A 195 11.04 6.92 -2.69
N ILE A 196 11.27 8.09 -3.29
CA ILE A 196 11.05 8.33 -4.72
C ILE A 196 12.43 8.46 -5.38
N PRO A 197 12.77 7.60 -6.35
CA PRO A 197 14.03 7.68 -7.06
C PRO A 197 14.20 9.03 -7.75
N SER A 198 15.39 9.60 -7.74
CA SER A 198 15.68 10.78 -8.56
C SER A 198 15.76 10.39 -10.05
N TRP A 199 15.19 11.24 -10.92
CA TRP A 199 15.15 10.98 -12.37
C TRP A 199 16.54 10.71 -12.97
N ASN A 200 17.56 11.44 -12.50
CA ASN A 200 18.95 11.27 -12.96
C ASN A 200 19.52 9.87 -12.68
N ARG A 201 19.02 9.15 -11.69
CA ARG A 201 19.43 7.77 -11.38
C ARG A 201 18.70 6.73 -12.23
N LEU A 202 17.46 7.02 -12.62
CA LEU A 202 16.67 6.14 -13.50
C LEU A 202 17.17 6.19 -14.94
N SER A 203 17.75 7.32 -15.38
CA SER A 203 18.25 7.53 -16.74
C SER A 203 19.71 7.06 -16.95
N GLY A 204 20.29 6.28 -16.02
CA GLY A 204 21.59 5.63 -16.24
C GLY A 204 22.81 6.47 -15.91
N GLY A 205 22.66 7.57 -15.17
CA GLY A 205 23.81 8.29 -14.61
C GLY A 205 24.52 7.43 -13.54
N SER A 206 25.53 6.67 -13.93
CA SER A 206 26.42 5.97 -12.99
C SER A 206 27.16 7.01 -12.16
N VAL A 207 26.71 7.24 -10.95
CA VAL A 207 27.57 7.88 -9.95
C VAL A 207 28.62 6.84 -9.57
N GLY A 208 29.87 7.15 -9.85
CA GLY A 208 31.02 6.30 -9.62
C GLY A 208 30.96 5.65 -8.23
N GLY A 209 31.14 4.33 -8.20
CA GLY A 209 31.21 3.58 -6.96
C GLY A 209 32.26 4.18 -6.02
N PRO A 210 32.09 4.01 -4.70
CA PRO A 210 33.11 4.44 -3.74
C PRO A 210 34.41 3.79 -4.10
N GLY A 211 35.45 4.64 -4.30
CA GLY A 211 36.76 4.24 -4.72
C GLY A 211 37.28 3.05 -3.90
N ARG A 212 37.74 2.03 -4.60
CA ARG A 212 38.72 1.07 -4.08
C ARG A 212 39.95 1.88 -3.66
N GLY A 213 40.11 2.04 -2.40
CA GLY A 213 41.30 2.68 -1.88
C GLY A 213 41.19 2.91 -0.39
N LEU A 214 41.75 1.98 0.32
CA LEU A 214 42.77 2.08 1.37
C LEU A 214 42.63 0.88 2.30
N ALA A 215 43.34 -0.18 1.95
CA ALA A 215 43.86 -1.08 2.97
C ALA A 215 45.17 -0.48 3.49
N PRO A 216 45.49 -0.54 4.78
CA PRO A 216 46.83 -0.56 5.27
C PRO A 216 47.41 -1.96 5.21
#